data_a57cfb7c0c9ac3d4065ee25db8f8e6de
#
_entry.id   a57cfb7c0c9ac3d4065ee25db8f8e6de
#
_cell.length_a   1.000
_cell.length_b   1.000
_cell.length_c   1.000
_cell.angle_alpha   90.00
_cell.angle_beta   90.00
_cell.angle_gamma   90.00
#
_symmetry.space_group_name_H-M   'P 1'
#
loop_
_entity.id
_entity.type
_entity.pdbx_description
1 polymer ?
#
loop_
_entity_poly.entity_id
_entity_poly.type
_entity_poly.pdbx_seq_one_letter_code
_entity_poly.pdbx_strand_id
1 'polypeptide(L)'
;DFVHPTFVEIIKQLSPIDVHVLEEISSKGFIQVVNIYCAKYLNKNVNQRIQLMENPIEKRGFEGLTHIVDFHPDIVKISIDNLLRLRLIEERFRLNAPISAEIQSSPFYISISQQIKQLAIDDTWEYEEVSQSYYLTDLGKSFRNICIE
;
A
#
# COMPACT_ATOMS: atom_id res chain seq x y z
N ASP A 1 31.43 17.01 5.74
CA ASP A 1 30.11 17.11 5.20
C ASP A 1 29.09 17.27 6.33
N PHE A 2 28.30 18.32 6.17
CA PHE A 2 27.33 18.69 7.19
C PHE A 2 26.01 17.94 6.99
N VAL A 3 25.59 17.19 8.01
CA VAL A 3 24.25 16.58 8.04
C VAL A 3 23.34 17.46 8.90
N HIS A 4 22.23 17.88 8.33
CA HIS A 4 21.28 18.72 9.04
C HIS A 4 20.75 18.01 10.30
N PRO A 5 20.61 18.70 11.44
CA PRO A 5 20.11 18.09 12.69
C PRO A 5 18.80 17.33 12.53
N THR A 6 17.91 17.78 11.65
CA THR A 6 16.66 17.10 11.35
C THR A 6 16.91 15.68 10.81
N PHE A 7 17.96 15.48 9.99
CA PHE A 7 18.28 14.16 9.46
C PHE A 7 18.82 13.23 10.56
N VAL A 8 19.54 13.76 11.51
CA VAL A 8 19.99 13.00 12.68
C VAL A 8 18.80 12.46 13.47
N GLU A 9 17.79 13.30 13.70
CA GLU A 9 16.56 12.88 14.39
C GLU A 9 15.77 11.85 13.58
N ILE A 10 15.72 11.98 12.27
CA ILE A 10 15.09 10.98 11.40
C ILE A 10 15.83 9.64 11.50
N ILE A 11 17.16 9.64 11.43
CA ILE A 11 17.97 8.42 11.51
C ILE A 11 17.66 7.64 12.79
N LYS A 12 17.50 8.33 13.91
CA LYS A 12 17.17 7.70 15.20
C LYS A 12 15.81 6.99 15.21
N GLN A 13 14.94 7.33 14.30
CA GLN A 13 13.56 6.82 14.23
C GLN A 13 13.36 5.79 13.12
N LEU A 14 14.40 5.51 12.32
CA LEU A 14 14.35 4.52 11.26
C LEU A 14 14.77 3.14 11.73
N SER A 15 14.02 2.13 11.32
CA SER A 15 14.41 0.73 11.43
C SER A 15 15.12 0.27 10.15
N PRO A 16 15.82 -0.88 10.16
CA PRO A 16 16.40 -1.46 8.94
C PRO A 16 15.36 -1.72 7.84
N ILE A 17 14.14 -2.09 8.22
CA ILE A 17 13.04 -2.31 7.27
C ILE A 17 12.63 -0.99 6.62
N ASP A 18 12.57 0.10 7.38
CA ASP A 18 12.26 1.43 6.85
C ASP A 18 13.26 1.84 5.77
N VAL A 19 14.54 1.59 6.00
CA VAL A 19 15.60 1.85 5.03
C VAL A 19 15.41 0.99 3.77
N HIS A 20 15.08 -0.27 3.94
CA HIS A 20 14.80 -1.17 2.80
C HIS A 20 13.63 -0.68 1.96
N VAL A 21 12.52 -0.31 2.59
CA VAL A 21 11.34 0.22 1.90
C VAL A 21 11.67 1.52 1.18
N LEU A 22 12.40 2.42 1.85
CA LEU A 22 12.82 3.69 1.27
C LEU A 22 13.68 3.48 0.01
N GLU A 23 14.61 2.54 0.05
CA GLU A 23 15.45 2.19 -1.10
C GLU A 23 14.63 1.57 -2.25
N GLU A 24 13.64 0.75 -1.95
CA GLU A 24 12.75 0.20 -2.97
C GLU A 24 11.94 1.31 -3.66
N ILE A 25 11.44 2.28 -2.91
CA ILE A 25 10.74 3.43 -3.48
C ILE A 25 11.70 4.25 -4.34
N SER A 26 12.91 4.48 -3.87
CA SER A 26 13.93 5.24 -4.60
C SER A 26 14.29 4.56 -5.93
N SER A 27 14.52 3.26 -5.93
CA SER A 27 14.96 2.54 -7.13
C SER A 27 13.85 2.39 -8.18
N LYS A 28 12.61 2.25 -7.76
CA LYS A 28 11.45 2.05 -8.66
C LYS A 28 10.68 3.33 -8.95
N GLY A 29 10.94 4.41 -8.22
CA GLY A 29 10.24 5.67 -8.31
C GLY A 29 9.00 5.75 -7.42
N PHE A 30 8.40 4.62 -7.07
CA PHE A 30 7.25 4.53 -6.18
C PHE A 30 7.07 3.10 -5.67
N ILE A 31 6.25 2.97 -4.63
CA ILE A 31 5.74 1.67 -4.19
C ILE A 31 4.22 1.65 -4.32
N GLN A 32 3.69 0.58 -4.89
CA GLN A 32 2.25 0.35 -4.94
C GLN A 32 1.83 -0.58 -3.82
N VAL A 33 0.79 -0.19 -3.11
CA VAL A 33 0.17 -1.02 -2.06
C VAL A 33 -1.22 -1.40 -2.52
N VAL A 34 -1.51 -2.70 -2.54
CA VAL A 34 -2.78 -3.23 -2.98
C VAL A 34 -3.54 -3.80 -1.80
N ASN A 35 -4.79 -3.35 -1.65
CA ASN A 35 -5.72 -3.87 -0.67
C ASN A 35 -6.81 -4.64 -1.42
N ILE A 36 -7.11 -5.83 -0.95
CA ILE A 36 -8.07 -6.74 -1.58
C ILE A 36 -9.21 -6.98 -0.60
N TYR A 37 -10.44 -6.76 -1.06
CA TYR A 37 -11.62 -6.91 -0.22
C TYR A 37 -12.71 -7.69 -0.92
N CYS A 38 -13.55 -8.32 -0.11
CA CYS A 38 -14.89 -8.72 -0.49
C CYS A 38 -15.86 -7.94 0.40
N ALA A 39 -16.69 -7.12 -0.20
CA ALA A 39 -17.61 -6.22 0.48
C ALA A 39 -19.05 -6.70 0.30
N LYS A 40 -19.81 -6.74 1.40
CA LYS A 40 -21.22 -7.14 1.39
C LYS A 40 -22.10 -5.90 1.44
N TYR A 41 -23.09 -5.87 0.55
CA TYR A 41 -24.06 -4.78 0.42
C TYR A 41 -25.49 -5.27 0.69
N LEU A 42 -26.36 -4.34 1.09
CA LEU A 42 -27.80 -4.62 1.24
C LEU A 42 -28.47 -4.81 -0.11
N ASN A 43 -28.14 -3.96 -1.09
CA ASN A 43 -28.69 -4.03 -2.43
C ASN A 43 -27.89 -4.95 -3.33
N LYS A 44 -28.56 -5.85 -4.03
CA LYS A 44 -27.95 -6.70 -5.05
C LYS A 44 -27.64 -5.95 -6.35
N ASN A 45 -28.35 -4.84 -6.61
CA ASN A 45 -28.19 -4.05 -7.82
C ASN A 45 -27.05 -3.05 -7.67
N VAL A 46 -26.01 -3.22 -8.49
CA VAL A 46 -24.80 -2.37 -8.46
C VAL A 46 -25.15 -0.89 -8.75
N ASN A 47 -26.03 -0.64 -9.69
CA ASN A 47 -26.42 0.73 -10.04
C ASN A 47 -27.12 1.44 -8.88
N GLN A 48 -27.97 0.74 -8.12
CA GLN A 48 -28.59 1.28 -6.92
C GLN A 48 -27.56 1.58 -5.82
N ARG A 49 -26.56 0.71 -5.64
CA ARG A 49 -25.47 0.96 -4.68
C ARG A 49 -24.74 2.25 -4.99
N ILE A 50 -24.40 2.46 -6.25
CA ILE A 50 -23.71 3.66 -6.73
C ILE A 50 -24.60 4.89 -6.57
N GLN A 51 -25.86 4.80 -7.01
CA GLN A 51 -26.82 5.91 -6.97
C GLN A 51 -27.10 6.37 -5.53
N LEU A 52 -27.22 5.43 -4.60
CA LEU A 52 -27.46 5.70 -3.18
C LEU A 52 -26.18 5.97 -2.38
N MET A 53 -25.02 5.87 -3.01
CA MET A 53 -23.72 5.95 -2.33
C MET A 53 -23.65 4.99 -1.14
N GLU A 54 -24.14 3.76 -1.35
CA GLU A 54 -24.28 2.76 -0.31
C GLU A 54 -22.93 2.28 0.20
N ASN A 55 -22.75 2.31 1.53
CA ASN A 55 -21.60 1.72 2.19
C ASN A 55 -21.82 0.22 2.42
N PRO A 56 -20.77 -0.59 2.35
CA PRO A 56 -20.89 -2.01 2.67
C PRO A 56 -21.24 -2.20 4.16
N ILE A 57 -22.06 -3.20 4.44
CA ILE A 57 -22.40 -3.61 5.81
C ILE A 57 -21.34 -4.50 6.42
N GLU A 58 -20.53 -5.14 5.60
CA GLU A 58 -19.41 -5.98 6.01
C GLU A 58 -18.32 -5.89 4.95
N LYS A 59 -17.07 -5.87 5.40
CA LYS A 59 -15.92 -5.83 4.52
C LYS A 59 -14.84 -6.75 5.07
N ARG A 60 -14.45 -7.74 4.29
CA ARG A 60 -13.40 -8.70 4.64
C ARG A 60 -12.31 -8.64 3.60
N GLY A 61 -11.08 -8.64 4.03
CA GLY A 61 -10.00 -8.59 3.08
C GLY A 61 -8.63 -8.57 3.71
N PHE A 62 -7.67 -8.27 2.86
CA PHE A 62 -6.27 -8.20 3.22
C PHE A 62 -5.67 -6.90 2.71
N GLU A 63 -4.96 -6.21 3.57
CA GLU A 63 -4.33 -4.93 3.24
C GLU A 63 -2.81 -5.05 3.19
N GLY A 64 -2.18 -4.25 2.31
CA GLY A 64 -0.75 -4.06 2.35
C GLY A 64 0.06 -4.97 1.45
N LEU A 65 -0.52 -5.52 0.38
CA LEU A 65 0.24 -6.29 -0.61
C LEU A 65 1.12 -5.36 -1.44
N THR A 66 2.41 -5.68 -1.49
CA THR A 66 3.40 -4.94 -2.29
C THR A 66 4.28 -5.92 -3.07
N HIS A 67 5.19 -5.38 -3.90
CA HIS A 67 6.20 -6.22 -4.55
C HIS A 67 7.29 -6.70 -3.58
N ILE A 68 7.34 -6.14 -2.37
CA ILE A 68 8.31 -6.55 -1.34
C ILE A 68 7.80 -7.84 -0.70
N VAL A 69 8.43 -8.96 -1.03
CA VAL A 69 7.99 -10.29 -0.59
C VAL A 69 8.88 -10.89 0.52
N ASP A 70 10.00 -10.24 0.84
CA ASP A 70 10.95 -10.70 1.85
C ASP A 70 10.42 -10.51 3.28
N PHE A 71 9.44 -9.64 3.46
CA PHE A 71 8.82 -9.35 4.74
C PHE A 71 7.31 -9.57 4.66
N HIS A 72 6.72 -9.93 5.80
CA HIS A 72 5.28 -10.03 5.90
C HIS A 72 4.63 -8.68 5.57
N PRO A 73 3.49 -8.66 4.83
CA PRO A 73 2.82 -7.41 4.47
C PRO A 73 2.52 -6.47 5.63
N ASP A 74 2.18 -7.00 6.82
CA ASP A 74 1.92 -6.16 8.00
C ASP A 74 3.18 -5.38 8.44
N ILE A 75 4.36 -5.99 8.31
CA ILE A 75 5.63 -5.35 8.64
C ILE A 75 5.92 -4.21 7.65
N VAL A 76 5.68 -4.46 6.37
CA VAL A 76 5.85 -3.43 5.32
C VAL A 76 4.87 -2.28 5.54
N LYS A 77 3.63 -2.58 5.91
CA LYS A 77 2.61 -1.56 6.20
C LYS A 77 3.02 -0.67 7.37
N ILE A 78 3.53 -1.25 8.45
CA ILE A 78 4.05 -0.49 9.60
C ILE A 78 5.19 0.42 9.17
N SER A 79 6.08 -0.07 8.31
CA SER A 79 7.19 0.72 7.78
C SER A 79 6.70 1.89 6.93
N ILE A 80 5.72 1.66 6.04
CA ILE A 80 5.12 2.73 5.24
C ILE A 80 4.50 3.79 6.14
N ASP A 81 3.77 3.39 7.18
CA ASP A 81 3.17 4.33 8.14
C ASP A 81 4.25 5.16 8.84
N ASN A 82 5.36 4.55 9.23
CA ASN A 82 6.47 5.28 9.86
C ASN A 82 7.12 6.28 8.89
N LEU A 83 7.35 5.89 7.65
CA LEU A 83 7.92 6.76 6.63
C LEU A 83 6.98 7.94 6.29
N LEU A 84 5.67 7.70 6.29
CA LEU A 84 4.66 8.77 6.14
C LEU A 84 4.71 9.74 7.33
N ARG A 85 4.80 9.22 8.54
CA ARG A 85 4.90 10.03 9.77
C ARG A 85 6.14 10.91 9.76
N LEU A 86 7.25 10.39 9.27
CA LEU A 86 8.52 11.13 9.14
C LEU A 86 8.53 12.06 7.91
N ARG A 87 7.50 12.06 7.09
CA ARG A 87 7.36 12.87 5.87
C ARG A 87 8.43 12.59 4.81
N LEU A 88 8.98 11.39 4.82
CA LEU A 88 9.93 10.96 3.81
C LEU A 88 9.26 10.46 2.54
N ILE A 89 8.01 10.01 2.66
CA ILE A 89 7.18 9.59 1.54
C ILE A 89 5.81 10.27 1.62
N GLU A 90 5.12 10.29 0.49
CA GLU A 90 3.75 10.81 0.38
C GLU A 90 2.92 9.92 -0.52
N GLU A 91 1.63 9.84 -0.24
CA GLU A 91 0.68 9.20 -1.12
C GLU A 91 0.34 10.11 -2.27
N ARG A 92 0.32 9.57 -3.50
CA ARG A 92 -0.17 10.26 -4.69
C ARG A 92 -1.26 9.43 -5.34
N PHE A 93 -2.39 10.07 -5.57
CA PHE A 93 -3.51 9.46 -6.25
C PHE A 93 -3.18 9.25 -7.73
N ARG A 94 -3.48 8.03 -8.22
CA ARG A 94 -3.39 7.67 -9.63
C ARG A 94 -4.70 7.05 -10.06
N LEU A 95 -5.47 7.77 -10.88
CA LEU A 95 -6.75 7.29 -11.39
C LEU A 95 -6.54 6.04 -12.26
N ASN A 96 -7.30 4.97 -11.97
CA ASN A 96 -7.26 3.72 -12.73
C ASN A 96 -5.84 3.12 -12.87
N ALA A 97 -5.00 3.28 -11.84
CA ALA A 97 -3.68 2.70 -11.85
C ALA A 97 -3.77 1.16 -11.87
N PRO A 98 -3.20 0.48 -12.87
CA PRO A 98 -3.21 -0.97 -12.90
C PRO A 98 -2.31 -1.54 -11.79
N ILE A 99 -2.66 -2.72 -11.30
CA ILE A 99 -1.81 -3.45 -10.36
C ILE A 99 -0.58 -3.94 -11.11
N SER A 100 0.60 -3.71 -10.53
CA SER A 100 1.86 -4.09 -11.16
C SER A 100 1.95 -5.61 -11.38
N ALA A 101 2.64 -6.00 -12.45
CA ALA A 101 2.86 -7.40 -12.76
C ALA A 101 3.65 -8.12 -11.66
N GLU A 102 4.57 -7.41 -10.98
CA GLU A 102 5.32 -7.97 -9.85
C GLU A 102 4.41 -8.38 -8.70
N ILE A 103 3.42 -7.56 -8.37
CA ILE A 103 2.45 -7.88 -7.31
C ILE A 103 1.56 -9.02 -7.76
N GLN A 104 1.03 -8.97 -8.99
CA GLN A 104 0.13 -10.00 -9.53
C GLN A 104 0.78 -11.38 -9.60
N SER A 105 2.09 -11.45 -9.81
CA SER A 105 2.83 -12.71 -9.85
C SER A 105 3.30 -13.18 -8.47
N SER A 106 3.13 -12.38 -7.44
CA SER A 106 3.50 -12.71 -6.07
C SER A 106 2.66 -13.89 -5.54
N PRO A 107 3.27 -14.89 -4.89
CA PRO A 107 2.53 -15.98 -4.24
C PRO A 107 1.51 -15.47 -3.21
N PHE A 108 1.81 -14.40 -2.48
CA PHE A 108 0.88 -13.77 -1.54
C PHE A 108 -0.37 -13.28 -2.26
N TYR A 109 -0.20 -12.52 -3.34
CA TYR A 109 -1.32 -12.00 -4.10
C TYR A 109 -2.19 -13.12 -4.67
N ILE A 110 -1.57 -14.11 -5.30
CA ILE A 110 -2.28 -15.23 -5.92
C ILE A 110 -3.12 -15.97 -4.88
N SER A 111 -2.52 -16.34 -3.76
CA SER A 111 -3.19 -17.09 -2.69
C SER A 111 -4.30 -16.27 -2.04
N ILE A 112 -4.01 -15.03 -1.65
CA ILE A 112 -4.96 -14.17 -0.93
C ILE A 112 -6.12 -13.77 -1.83
N SER A 113 -5.86 -13.41 -3.10
CA SER A 113 -6.93 -13.04 -4.03
C SER A 113 -7.90 -14.19 -4.25
N GLN A 114 -7.41 -15.42 -4.36
CA GLN A 114 -8.26 -16.61 -4.49
C GLN A 114 -9.12 -16.83 -3.24
N GLN A 115 -8.54 -16.70 -2.05
CA GLN A 115 -9.28 -16.86 -0.79
C GLN A 115 -10.37 -15.81 -0.63
N ILE A 116 -10.05 -14.55 -0.94
CA ILE A 116 -11.01 -13.45 -0.83
C ILE A 116 -12.14 -13.59 -1.85
N LYS A 117 -11.85 -14.00 -3.08
CA LYS A 117 -12.88 -14.23 -4.11
C LYS A 117 -13.88 -15.30 -3.70
N GLN A 118 -13.46 -16.29 -2.93
CA GLN A 118 -14.36 -17.34 -2.43
C GLN A 118 -15.39 -16.84 -1.42
N LEU A 119 -15.19 -15.65 -0.85
CA LEU A 119 -16.16 -15.03 0.05
C LEU A 119 -17.36 -14.43 -0.70
N ALA A 120 -17.25 -14.23 -2.00
CA ALA A 120 -18.32 -13.71 -2.85
C ALA A 120 -19.31 -14.83 -3.20
N ILE A 121 -20.14 -15.24 -2.23
CA ILE A 121 -21.05 -16.39 -2.32
C ILE A 121 -22.36 -16.08 -3.03
N ASP A 122 -22.73 -14.80 -3.17
CA ASP A 122 -23.94 -14.35 -3.86
C ASP A 122 -23.79 -12.91 -4.38
N ASP A 123 -24.85 -12.36 -4.97
CA ASP A 123 -24.85 -11.02 -5.58
C ASP A 123 -24.74 -9.87 -4.59
N THR A 124 -24.84 -10.12 -3.28
CA THR A 124 -24.65 -9.09 -2.25
C THR A 124 -23.18 -8.86 -1.92
N TRP A 125 -22.30 -9.77 -2.32
CA TRP A 125 -20.87 -9.65 -2.13
C TRP A 125 -20.18 -9.20 -3.42
N GLU A 126 -19.25 -8.25 -3.29
CA GLU A 126 -18.46 -7.75 -4.41
C GLU A 126 -16.98 -7.80 -4.08
N TYR A 127 -16.20 -8.38 -4.99
CA TYR A 127 -14.75 -8.39 -4.91
C TYR A 127 -14.18 -7.07 -5.40
N GLU A 128 -13.31 -6.46 -4.59
CA GLU A 128 -12.71 -5.16 -4.89
C GLU A 128 -11.19 -5.20 -4.67
N GLU A 129 -10.45 -4.57 -5.57
CA GLU A 129 -9.03 -4.30 -5.40
C GLU A 129 -8.81 -2.80 -5.43
N VAL A 130 -8.15 -2.29 -4.39
CA VAL A 130 -7.85 -0.86 -4.25
C VAL A 130 -6.35 -0.70 -4.14
N SER A 131 -5.77 0.19 -4.95
CA SER A 131 -4.34 0.47 -4.88
C SER A 131 -4.06 1.88 -4.41
N GLN A 132 -2.95 2.01 -3.68
CA GLN A 132 -2.38 3.27 -3.24
C GLN A 132 -0.93 3.32 -3.70
N SER A 133 -0.44 4.50 -4.08
CA SER A 133 0.95 4.67 -4.53
C SER A 133 1.65 5.70 -3.67
N TYR A 134 2.88 5.38 -3.24
CA TYR A 134 3.69 6.22 -2.38
C TYR A 134 5.00 6.56 -3.08
N TYR A 135 5.37 7.83 -2.99
CA TYR A 135 6.54 8.41 -3.64
C TYR A 135 7.42 9.10 -2.61
N LEU A 136 8.70 9.25 -2.89
CA LEU A 136 9.56 10.10 -2.07
C LEU A 136 9.10 11.54 -2.13
N THR A 137 9.04 12.19 -0.96
CA THR A 137 8.93 13.65 -0.87
C THR A 137 10.27 14.28 -1.23
N ASP A 138 10.32 15.60 -1.39
CA ASP A 138 11.59 16.31 -1.55
C ASP A 138 12.50 16.09 -0.35
N LEU A 139 11.95 16.09 0.87
CA LEU A 139 12.69 15.74 2.08
C LEU A 139 13.23 14.30 2.00
N GLY A 140 12.41 13.34 1.54
CA GLY A 140 12.82 11.95 1.39
C GLY A 140 13.95 11.78 0.39
N LYS A 141 13.91 12.48 -0.74
CA LYS A 141 14.98 12.48 -1.74
C LYS A 141 16.29 13.03 -1.19
N SER A 142 16.21 14.16 -0.49
CA SER A 142 17.38 14.78 0.14
C SER A 142 17.97 13.90 1.22
N PHE A 143 17.12 13.33 2.06
CA PHE A 143 17.54 12.41 3.12
C PHE A 143 18.24 11.19 2.54
N ARG A 144 17.64 10.56 1.53
CA ARG A 144 18.23 9.38 0.88
C ARG A 144 19.58 9.70 0.26
N ASN A 145 19.70 10.83 -0.43
CA ASN A 145 20.95 11.21 -1.09
C ASN A 145 22.09 11.52 -0.11
N ILE A 146 21.77 12.04 1.07
CA ILE A 146 22.77 12.47 2.05
C ILE A 146 23.09 11.36 3.05
N CYS A 147 22.09 10.61 3.49
CA CYS A 147 22.21 9.69 4.63
C CYS A 147 22.25 8.22 4.24
N ILE A 148 21.82 7.88 3.03
CA ILE A 148 21.74 6.48 2.56
C ILE A 148 22.45 6.39 1.20
N GLU A 149 23.55 5.70 1.17
CA GLU A 149 24.30 5.44 -0.06
C GLU A 149 24.42 3.94 -0.34
#